data_d2b8d53773f1140689ace5fa24de2a54
#
_entry.id   d2b8d53773f1140689ace5fa24de2a54
#
_cell.length_a   1.000
_cell.length_b   1.000
_cell.length_c   1.000
_cell.angle_alpha   90.00
_cell.angle_beta   90.00
_cell.angle_gamma   90.00
#
_symmetry.space_group_name_H-M   'P 1'
#
loop_
_entity.id
_entity.type
_entity.pdbx_description
1 polymer ?
#
loop_
_entity_poly.entity_id
_entity_poly.type
_entity_poly.pdbx_seq_one_letter_code
_entity_poly.pdbx_strand_id
1 'polypeptide(L)'
;MDVLAFTGPPGSGKSDRALVVAYENKASCIIDDGILIYHNRIVAGKSAKREASRLTAVRRALFWDSNQAEDVIFHIMKINPERILILGTSDRMVQKIAATLKLPAPSRYIHIEDVAKPEEIAQANYARHKEGKHVIPVPTMELRPYFKGYLVRSASVFPQSQKCKGGKR
;
A
#
# COMPACT_ATOMS: atom_id res chain seq x y z
N MET A 1 0.72 -14.15 14.92
CA MET A 1 0.81 -13.04 13.93
C MET A 1 2.22 -13.01 13.39
N ASP A 2 2.37 -13.05 12.09
CA ASP A 2 3.65 -13.04 11.37
C ASP A 2 3.77 -11.73 10.59
N VAL A 3 4.94 -11.12 10.54
CA VAL A 3 5.20 -9.86 9.85
C VAL A 3 6.16 -10.09 8.70
N LEU A 4 5.75 -9.64 7.52
CA LEU A 4 6.57 -9.64 6.30
C LEU A 4 6.95 -8.21 5.94
N ALA A 5 8.18 -8.02 5.52
CA ALA A 5 8.67 -6.75 4.99
C ALA A 5 8.67 -6.77 3.46
N PHE A 6 8.16 -5.72 2.84
CA PHE A 6 8.30 -5.49 1.40
C PHE A 6 8.98 -4.15 1.17
N THR A 7 10.22 -4.21 0.70
CA THR A 7 11.09 -3.05 0.66
C THR A 7 11.64 -2.75 -0.73
N GLY A 8 12.08 -1.52 -0.94
CA GLY A 8 12.68 -1.04 -2.17
C GLY A 8 12.71 0.49 -2.23
N PRO A 9 13.42 1.08 -3.19
CA PRO A 9 13.57 2.52 -3.31
C PRO A 9 12.22 3.26 -3.44
N PRO A 10 12.15 4.54 -3.07
CA PRO A 10 10.96 5.35 -3.34
C PRO A 10 10.63 5.38 -4.82
N GLY A 11 9.35 5.24 -5.19
CA GLY A 11 8.92 5.26 -6.59
C GLY A 11 9.18 4.00 -7.39
N SER A 12 9.64 2.92 -6.77
CA SER A 12 9.90 1.64 -7.44
C SER A 12 8.67 0.81 -7.79
N GLY A 13 7.45 1.29 -7.50
CA GLY A 13 6.21 0.57 -7.78
C GLY A 13 5.78 -0.42 -6.70
N LYS A 14 6.34 -0.33 -5.48
CA LYS A 14 5.97 -1.22 -4.36
C LYS A 14 4.47 -1.22 -4.05
N SER A 15 3.88 -0.03 -3.94
CA SER A 15 2.45 0.09 -3.62
C SER A 15 1.57 -0.58 -4.69
N ASP A 16 1.97 -0.50 -5.96
CA ASP A 16 1.23 -1.13 -7.06
C ASP A 16 1.29 -2.66 -7.02
N ARG A 17 2.36 -3.21 -6.43
CA ARG A 17 2.58 -4.65 -6.29
C ARG A 17 2.18 -5.20 -4.93
N ALA A 18 1.86 -4.33 -3.98
CA ALA A 18 1.59 -4.71 -2.59
C ALA A 18 0.50 -5.77 -2.47
N LEU A 19 -0.58 -5.65 -3.24
CA LEU A 19 -1.68 -6.61 -3.21
C LEU A 19 -1.27 -7.99 -3.73
N VAL A 20 -0.46 -8.03 -4.80
CA VAL A 20 0.05 -9.31 -5.36
C VAL A 20 0.95 -9.98 -4.34
N VAL A 21 1.91 -9.24 -3.80
CA VAL A 21 2.86 -9.76 -2.81
C VAL A 21 2.13 -10.23 -1.55
N ALA A 22 1.14 -9.47 -1.08
CA ALA A 22 0.32 -9.85 0.06
C ALA A 22 -0.46 -11.15 -0.20
N TYR A 23 -1.08 -11.25 -1.37
CA TYR A 23 -1.84 -12.44 -1.75
C TYR A 23 -0.94 -13.68 -1.84
N GLU A 24 0.17 -13.61 -2.57
CA GLU A 24 1.12 -14.71 -2.73
C GLU A 24 1.69 -15.20 -1.39
N ASN A 25 1.84 -14.27 -0.44
CA ASN A 25 2.37 -14.57 0.90
C ASN A 25 1.28 -14.75 1.97
N LYS A 26 -0.01 -14.80 1.58
CA LYS A 26 -1.16 -15.00 2.48
C LYS A 26 -1.25 -13.94 3.59
N ALA A 27 -0.85 -12.71 3.28
CA ALA A 27 -1.01 -11.58 4.19
C ALA A 27 -2.38 -10.92 3.97
N SER A 28 -3.20 -10.88 5.01
CA SER A 28 -4.54 -10.31 4.94
C SER A 28 -4.56 -8.80 5.18
N CYS A 29 -3.52 -8.27 5.82
CA CYS A 29 -3.34 -6.86 6.09
C CYS A 29 -2.08 -6.32 5.40
N ILE A 30 -2.16 -5.05 4.97
CA ILE A 30 -1.03 -4.31 4.42
C ILE A 30 -0.88 -3.00 5.19
N ILE A 31 0.35 -2.64 5.55
CA ILE A 31 0.71 -1.34 6.09
C ILE A 31 1.55 -0.63 5.03
N ASP A 32 1.07 0.50 4.54
CA ASP A 32 1.76 1.34 3.54
C ASP A 32 1.58 2.83 3.86
N ASP A 33 2.68 3.58 3.92
CA ASP A 33 2.69 5.04 4.07
C ASP A 33 1.73 5.59 5.15
N GLY A 34 1.70 4.95 6.32
CA GLY A 34 0.92 5.41 7.47
C GLY A 34 -0.53 4.93 7.53
N ILE A 35 -0.94 4.05 6.62
CA ILE A 35 -2.29 3.47 6.60
C ILE A 35 -2.27 1.96 6.79
N LEU A 36 -3.33 1.45 7.39
CA LEU A 36 -3.64 0.03 7.47
C LEU A 36 -4.73 -0.32 6.47
N ILE A 37 -4.45 -1.31 5.64
CA ILE A 37 -5.34 -1.80 4.59
C ILE A 37 -5.75 -3.23 4.94
N TYR A 38 -7.04 -3.50 4.91
CA TYR A 38 -7.62 -4.82 5.12
C TYR A 38 -8.78 -5.02 4.13
N HIS A 39 -8.83 -6.18 3.45
CA HIS A 39 -9.81 -6.45 2.40
C HIS A 39 -9.92 -5.34 1.36
N ASN A 40 -8.79 -4.81 0.89
CA ASN A 40 -8.69 -3.75 -0.11
C ASN A 40 -9.33 -2.40 0.33
N ARG A 41 -9.48 -2.18 1.63
CA ARG A 41 -9.99 -0.93 2.20
C ARG A 41 -9.04 -0.38 3.24
N ILE A 42 -8.91 0.93 3.29
CA ILE A 42 -8.25 1.59 4.40
C ILE A 42 -9.16 1.49 5.62
N VAL A 43 -8.66 0.87 6.68
CA VAL A 43 -9.42 0.66 7.91
C VAL A 43 -8.92 1.54 9.06
N ALA A 44 -7.67 2.00 9.00
CA ALA A 44 -7.09 2.87 10.02
C ALA A 44 -5.90 3.67 9.47
N GLY A 45 -5.50 4.70 10.20
CA GLY A 45 -4.34 5.53 9.91
C GLY A 45 -4.63 6.70 8.97
N LYS A 46 -3.57 7.44 8.63
CA LYS A 46 -3.61 8.60 7.74
C LYS A 46 -2.46 8.52 6.74
N SER A 47 -2.74 8.75 5.49
CA SER A 47 -1.75 8.63 4.42
C SER A 47 -0.67 9.71 4.51
N ALA A 48 0.59 9.29 4.51
CA ALA A 48 1.75 10.17 4.40
C ALA A 48 1.81 10.92 3.06
N LYS A 49 1.18 10.39 2.02
CA LYS A 49 1.13 11.01 0.69
C LYS A 49 0.31 12.31 0.64
N ARG A 50 -0.49 12.57 1.66
CA ARG A 50 -1.29 13.81 1.80
C ARG A 50 -0.61 14.90 2.61
N GLU A 51 0.57 14.61 3.16
CA GLU A 51 1.30 15.57 3.98
C GLU A 51 1.97 16.65 3.12
N ALA A 52 1.93 17.90 3.61
CA ALA A 52 2.45 19.05 2.87
C ALA A 52 3.98 19.10 2.80
N SER A 53 4.68 18.44 3.73
CA SER A 53 6.13 18.42 3.78
C SER A 53 6.68 17.00 3.81
N ARG A 54 7.92 16.83 3.31
CA ARG A 54 8.62 15.56 3.36
C ARG A 54 8.84 15.08 4.80
N LEU A 55 9.12 15.97 5.72
CA LEU A 55 9.36 15.63 7.11
C LEU A 55 8.09 15.11 7.79
N THR A 56 6.95 15.78 7.58
CA THR A 56 5.65 15.33 8.11
C THR A 56 5.23 14.02 7.46
N ALA A 57 5.50 13.82 6.17
CA ALA A 57 5.24 12.56 5.49
C ALA A 57 6.04 11.39 6.11
N VAL A 58 7.34 11.58 6.38
CA VAL A 58 8.16 10.56 7.04
C VAL A 58 7.65 10.24 8.44
N ARG A 59 7.33 11.26 9.23
CA ARG A 59 6.76 11.07 10.58
C ARG A 59 5.45 10.28 10.52
N ARG A 60 4.61 10.60 9.57
CA ARG A 60 3.33 9.93 9.34
C ARG A 60 3.53 8.46 8.96
N ALA A 61 4.42 8.19 8.01
CA ALA A 61 4.72 6.84 7.55
C ALA A 61 5.33 5.96 8.66
N LEU A 62 6.05 6.55 9.61
CA LEU A 62 6.65 5.88 10.77
C LEU A 62 5.73 5.79 12.00
N PHE A 63 4.49 6.27 11.90
CA PHE A 63 3.52 6.28 13.00
C PHE A 63 4.02 7.03 14.26
N TRP A 64 4.73 8.14 14.07
CA TRP A 64 5.23 8.96 15.21
C TRP A 64 4.11 9.70 15.96
N ASP A 65 2.96 9.87 15.33
CA ASP A 65 1.75 10.35 15.98
C ASP A 65 1.14 9.20 16.79
N SER A 66 1.11 9.34 18.12
CA SER A 66 0.61 8.29 19.01
C SER A 66 -0.86 7.95 18.76
N ASN A 67 -1.70 8.93 18.46
CA ASN A 67 -3.12 8.70 18.17
C ASN A 67 -3.29 7.86 16.90
N GLN A 68 -2.48 8.12 15.88
CA GLN A 68 -2.48 7.32 14.66
C GLN A 68 -1.97 5.90 14.92
N ALA A 69 -0.90 5.76 15.69
CA ALA A 69 -0.35 4.45 16.04
C ALA A 69 -1.36 3.63 16.85
N GLU A 70 -2.00 4.22 17.84
CA GLU A 70 -3.02 3.57 18.67
C GLU A 70 -4.24 3.13 17.86
N ASP A 71 -4.72 3.98 16.94
CA ASP A 71 -5.81 3.64 16.03
C ASP A 71 -5.48 2.40 15.18
N VAL A 72 -4.28 2.39 14.61
CA VAL A 72 -3.82 1.24 13.80
C VAL A 72 -3.63 -0.02 14.65
N ILE A 73 -3.02 0.09 15.82
CA ILE A 73 -2.85 -1.04 16.75
C ILE A 73 -4.22 -1.61 17.14
N PHE A 74 -5.18 -0.76 17.49
CA PHE A 74 -6.54 -1.19 17.84
C PHE A 74 -7.18 -2.01 16.71
N HIS A 75 -7.09 -1.53 15.47
CA HIS A 75 -7.66 -2.24 14.33
C HIS A 75 -6.93 -3.54 14.02
N ILE A 76 -5.60 -3.58 14.15
CA ILE A 76 -4.83 -4.82 14.01
C ILE A 76 -5.27 -5.86 15.05
N MET A 77 -5.42 -5.45 16.31
CA MET A 77 -5.88 -6.34 17.38
C MET A 77 -7.30 -6.86 17.12
N LYS A 78 -8.19 -5.99 16.63
CA LYS A 78 -9.57 -6.36 16.30
C LYS A 78 -9.65 -7.33 15.13
N ILE A 79 -8.84 -7.13 14.09
CA ILE A 79 -8.78 -8.00 12.91
C ILE A 79 -8.08 -9.32 13.26
N ASN A 80 -7.08 -9.27 14.13
CA ASN A 80 -6.22 -10.39 14.52
C ASN A 80 -5.69 -11.18 13.31
N PRO A 81 -4.99 -10.53 12.36
CA PRO A 81 -4.51 -11.18 11.16
C PRO A 81 -3.44 -12.21 11.47
N GLU A 82 -3.41 -13.32 10.75
CA GLU A 82 -2.33 -14.29 10.83
C GLU A 82 -1.01 -13.70 10.33
N ARG A 83 -1.10 -12.89 9.26
CA ARG A 83 0.06 -12.30 8.60
C ARG A 83 -0.20 -10.89 8.13
N ILE A 84 0.80 -10.01 8.30
CA ILE A 84 0.78 -8.60 7.89
C ILE A 84 1.96 -8.33 6.95
N LEU A 85 1.73 -7.62 5.87
CA LEU A 85 2.77 -7.11 4.98
C LEU A 85 3.01 -5.63 5.28
N ILE A 86 4.25 -5.27 5.64
CA ILE A 86 4.64 -3.88 5.87
C ILE A 86 5.53 -3.40 4.74
N LEU A 87 5.13 -2.31 4.07
CA LEU A 87 5.91 -1.66 3.04
C LEU A 87 6.86 -0.61 3.62
N GLY A 88 8.05 -0.52 3.06
CA GLY A 88 9.04 0.48 3.44
C GLY A 88 10.04 0.77 2.35
N THR A 89 10.78 1.88 2.49
CA THR A 89 11.86 2.21 1.58
C THR A 89 13.16 1.47 1.89
N SER A 90 13.23 0.87 3.09
CA SER A 90 14.34 0.06 3.56
C SER A 90 13.89 -0.90 4.66
N ASP A 91 14.66 -1.94 4.89
CA ASP A 91 14.40 -2.91 5.96
C ASP A 91 14.37 -2.24 7.34
N ARG A 92 15.29 -1.29 7.56
CA ARG A 92 15.32 -0.49 8.80
C ARG A 92 14.04 0.32 9.02
N MET A 93 13.43 0.83 7.96
CA MET A 93 12.15 1.54 8.06
C MET A 93 11.04 0.60 8.51
N VAL A 94 10.95 -0.59 7.91
CA VAL A 94 9.94 -1.60 8.28
C VAL A 94 10.12 -2.06 9.72
N GLN A 95 11.36 -2.29 10.16
CA GLN A 95 11.65 -2.63 11.56
C GLN A 95 11.16 -1.57 12.53
N LYS A 96 11.37 -0.27 12.21
CA LYS A 96 10.87 0.84 13.02
C LYS A 96 9.34 0.89 13.06
N ILE A 97 8.68 0.70 11.92
CA ILE A 97 7.21 0.64 11.85
C ILE A 97 6.69 -0.50 12.71
N ALA A 98 7.25 -1.70 12.57
CA ALA A 98 6.86 -2.85 13.38
C ALA A 98 7.02 -2.58 14.88
N ALA A 99 8.16 -2.02 15.30
CA ALA A 99 8.41 -1.66 16.70
C ALA A 99 7.42 -0.61 17.21
N THR A 100 7.15 0.46 16.44
CA THR A 100 6.19 1.52 16.83
C THR A 100 4.78 0.97 16.99
N LEU A 101 4.37 0.05 16.14
CA LEU A 101 3.05 -0.59 16.19
C LEU A 101 3.00 -1.81 17.14
N LYS A 102 4.05 -2.05 17.91
CA LYS A 102 4.17 -3.19 18.85
C LYS A 102 3.95 -4.55 18.17
N LEU A 103 4.36 -4.65 16.92
CA LEU A 103 4.32 -5.88 16.14
C LEU A 103 5.63 -6.66 16.29
N PRO A 104 5.62 -7.97 16.04
CA PRO A 104 6.84 -8.77 15.95
C PRO A 104 7.81 -8.20 14.90
N ALA A 105 9.10 -8.47 15.08
CA ALA A 105 10.07 -8.17 14.03
C ALA A 105 9.74 -8.96 12.75
N PRO A 106 10.01 -8.39 11.56
CA PRO A 106 9.76 -9.11 10.32
C PRO A 106 10.48 -10.45 10.28
N SER A 107 9.74 -11.50 9.97
CA SER A 107 10.27 -12.87 9.81
C SER A 107 10.90 -13.10 8.44
N ARG A 108 10.46 -12.31 7.43
CA ARG A 108 10.93 -12.39 6.06
C ARG A 108 10.96 -11.01 5.41
N TYR A 109 11.99 -10.79 4.62
CA TYR A 109 12.19 -9.59 3.81
C TYR A 109 12.04 -9.95 2.33
N ILE A 110 11.20 -9.22 1.64
CA ILE A 110 10.96 -9.32 0.20
C ILE A 110 11.39 -7.98 -0.40
N HIS A 111 12.31 -7.98 -1.35
CA HIS A 111 12.75 -6.77 -2.02
C HIS A 111 12.02 -6.61 -3.35
N ILE A 112 11.83 -5.38 -3.79
CA ILE A 112 11.12 -5.10 -5.05
C ILE A 112 11.81 -5.77 -6.24
N GLU A 113 13.13 -5.90 -6.19
CA GLU A 113 13.95 -6.54 -7.21
C GLU A 113 13.67 -8.04 -7.33
N ASP A 114 13.15 -8.68 -6.28
CA ASP A 114 12.79 -10.11 -6.28
C ASP A 114 11.48 -10.38 -7.02
N VAL A 115 10.63 -9.35 -7.15
CA VAL A 115 9.26 -9.47 -7.69
C VAL A 115 8.97 -8.59 -8.90
N ALA A 116 9.90 -7.73 -9.30
CA ALA A 116 9.76 -6.82 -10.42
C ALA A 116 11.03 -6.82 -11.27
N LYS A 117 10.86 -6.73 -12.60
CA LYS A 117 11.98 -6.60 -13.51
C LYS A 117 12.56 -5.18 -13.43
N PRO A 118 13.88 -5.01 -13.71
CA PRO A 118 14.52 -3.68 -13.70
C PRO A 118 13.81 -2.64 -14.57
N GLU A 119 13.29 -3.06 -15.74
CA GLU A 119 12.56 -2.18 -16.66
C GLU A 119 11.24 -1.67 -16.05
N GLU A 120 10.54 -2.51 -15.31
CA GLU A 120 9.28 -2.14 -14.64
C GLU A 120 9.53 -1.15 -13.50
N ILE A 121 10.63 -1.34 -12.76
CA ILE A 121 11.07 -0.42 -11.71
C ILE A 121 11.46 0.93 -12.32
N ALA A 122 12.19 0.93 -13.44
CA ALA A 122 12.58 2.13 -14.15
C ALA A 122 11.36 2.90 -14.70
N GLN A 123 10.38 2.19 -15.26
CA GLN A 123 9.12 2.79 -15.72
C GLN A 123 8.32 3.43 -14.57
N ALA A 124 8.21 2.76 -13.42
CA ALA A 124 7.54 3.30 -12.25
C ALA A 124 8.20 4.59 -11.75
N ASN A 125 9.54 4.61 -11.69
CA ASN A 125 10.31 5.80 -11.35
C ASN A 125 10.11 6.94 -12.35
N TYR A 126 10.14 6.64 -13.65
CA TYR A 126 9.94 7.64 -14.70
C TYR A 126 8.53 8.26 -14.64
N ALA A 127 7.50 7.46 -14.50
CA ALA A 127 6.12 7.93 -14.38
C ALA A 127 5.95 8.88 -13.18
N ARG A 128 6.57 8.53 -12.04
CA ARG A 128 6.54 9.39 -10.85
C ARG A 128 7.21 10.75 -11.07
N HIS A 129 8.35 10.77 -11.73
CA HIS A 129 9.11 12.01 -11.96
C HIS A 129 8.46 12.92 -13.01
N LYS A 130 7.90 12.35 -14.07
CA LYS A 130 7.37 13.10 -15.20
C LYS A 130 5.91 13.58 -14.99
N GLU A 131 5.10 12.77 -14.32
CA GLU A 131 3.68 13.07 -14.17
C GLU A 131 3.35 13.82 -12.88
N GLY A 132 4.30 13.98 -11.95
CA GLY A 132 4.07 14.62 -10.65
C GLY A 132 2.97 13.95 -9.82
N LYS A 133 2.45 12.84 -10.31
CA LYS A 133 1.37 12.11 -9.68
C LYS A 133 1.92 11.27 -8.53
N HIS A 134 1.68 11.72 -7.33
CA HIS A 134 1.62 10.79 -6.22
C HIS A 134 0.44 9.85 -6.50
N VAL A 135 0.72 8.71 -7.10
CA VAL A 135 -0.28 7.66 -7.25
C VAL A 135 -0.65 7.24 -5.83
N ILE A 136 -1.83 7.66 -5.41
CA ILE A 136 -2.43 7.16 -4.19
C ILE A 136 -2.91 5.76 -4.55
N PRO A 137 -2.38 4.69 -3.93
CA PRO A 137 -2.79 3.31 -4.26
C PRO A 137 -4.24 3.01 -3.88
N VAL A 138 -4.90 3.93 -3.18
CA VAL A 138 -6.27 3.79 -2.69
C VAL A 138 -7.30 3.52 -3.79
N PRO A 139 -7.29 4.19 -4.93
CA PRO A 139 -8.28 3.90 -5.97
C PRO A 139 -8.13 2.52 -6.61
N THR A 140 -6.91 2.01 -6.67
CA THR A 140 -6.64 0.67 -7.19
C THR A 140 -7.06 -0.41 -6.21
N MET A 141 -7.12 -0.10 -4.95
CA MET A 141 -7.50 -1.03 -3.88
C MET A 141 -9.01 -1.12 -3.66
N GLU A 142 -9.75 -0.12 -4.12
CA GLU A 142 -11.22 -0.18 -4.17
C GLU A 142 -11.73 -1.08 -5.31
N LEU A 143 -10.84 -1.49 -6.21
CA LEU A 143 -11.22 -2.28 -7.35
C LEU A 143 -11.24 -3.77 -7.01
N ARG A 144 -12.45 -4.17 -6.70
CA ARG A 144 -13.02 -5.51 -6.79
C ARG A 144 -12.28 -6.64 -6.09
N PRO A 145 -12.97 -7.32 -5.21
CA PRO A 145 -12.51 -8.58 -4.69
C PRO A 145 -12.37 -9.57 -5.84
N TYR A 146 -11.17 -10.11 -6.00
CA TYR A 146 -10.93 -11.41 -6.58
C TYR A 146 -11.65 -11.78 -7.85
N PHE A 147 -10.98 -11.65 -8.93
CA PHE A 147 -11.15 -12.58 -9.99
C PHE A 147 -10.17 -13.74 -9.79
N LYS A 148 -10.68 -14.90 -9.30
CA LYS A 148 -10.05 -16.22 -9.38
C LYS A 148 -8.51 -16.22 -9.41
N GLY A 149 -7.88 -15.56 -8.45
CA GLY A 149 -6.43 -15.60 -8.29
C GLY A 149 -5.61 -14.68 -9.20
N TYR A 150 -6.24 -13.82 -9.99
CA TYR A 150 -5.55 -12.86 -10.85
C TYR A 150 -5.89 -11.43 -10.46
N LEU A 151 -4.87 -10.65 -10.19
CA LEU A 151 -4.99 -9.20 -10.14
C LEU A 151 -5.14 -8.70 -11.56
N VAL A 152 -6.34 -8.25 -11.89
CA VAL A 152 -6.51 -7.44 -13.08
C VAL A 152 -5.77 -6.14 -12.84
N ARG A 153 -4.72 -5.86 -13.61
CA ARG A 153 -4.16 -4.53 -13.73
C ARG A 153 -5.32 -3.58 -13.95
N SER A 154 -5.51 -2.64 -13.08
CA SER A 154 -6.38 -1.51 -13.35
C SER A 154 -5.66 -0.62 -14.36
N ALA A 155 -5.63 -1.07 -15.59
CA ALA A 155 -5.52 -0.16 -16.69
C ALA A 155 -6.84 0.59 -16.72
N SER A 156 -6.80 1.87 -16.40
CA SER A 156 -7.69 2.93 -16.88
C SER A 156 -8.78 2.49 -17.86
N VAL A 157 -9.76 1.77 -17.41
CA VAL A 157 -11.00 1.58 -18.15
C VAL A 157 -12.13 2.08 -17.27
N PHE A 158 -12.22 3.40 -17.17
CA PHE A 158 -13.52 4.00 -16.98
C PHE A 158 -14.22 3.97 -18.35
N PRO A 159 -15.31 3.24 -18.53
CA PRO A 159 -16.16 3.50 -19.68
C PRO A 159 -16.66 4.92 -19.54
N GLN A 160 -16.34 5.74 -20.52
CA GLN A 160 -16.93 7.06 -20.63
C GLN A 160 -18.44 6.89 -20.56
N SER A 161 -19.06 7.59 -19.62
CA SER A 161 -20.51 7.68 -19.50
C SER A 161 -21.09 8.04 -20.87
N GLN A 162 -21.80 7.10 -21.46
CA GLN A 162 -22.64 7.39 -22.61
C GLN A 162 -23.68 8.43 -22.16
N LYS A 163 -23.58 9.61 -22.74
CA LYS A 163 -24.62 10.64 -22.69
C LYS A 163 -25.90 10.00 -23.21
N CYS A 164 -26.85 9.80 -22.31
CA CYS A 164 -28.22 9.56 -22.71
C CYS A 164 -28.70 10.75 -23.57
N LYS A 165 -28.80 10.56 -24.88
CA LYS A 165 -29.50 11.47 -25.75
C LYS A 165 -30.97 11.41 -25.38
N GLY A 166 -31.49 12.51 -24.89
CA GLY A 166 -32.91 12.72 -24.71
C GLY A 166 -33.65 12.54 -26.03
N GLY A 167 -34.56 11.59 -26.05
CA GLY A 167 -35.58 11.45 -27.07
C GLY A 167 -36.75 12.29 -26.65
N LYS A 168 -37.04 13.32 -27.47
CA LYS A 168 -38.33 14.03 -27.49
C LYS A 168 -39.44 13.07 -27.93
N ARG A 169 -40.49 13.03 -27.17
CA ARG A 169 -41.89 13.13 -27.65
C ARG A 169 -42.79 13.37 -26.48
#